data_c06ef6d9ef3767d9c253f6bead192dc9
#
_entry.id   c06ef6d9ef3767d9c253f6bead192dc9
#
_cell.length_a   1.000
_cell.length_b   1.000
_cell.length_c   1.000
_cell.angle_alpha   90.00
_cell.angle_beta   90.00
_cell.angle_gamma   90.00
#
_symmetry.space_group_name_H-M   'P 1'
#
loop_
_entity.id
_entity.type
_entity.pdbx_description
1 polymer ?
#
loop_
_entity_poly.entity_id
_entity_poly.type
_entity_poly.pdbx_seq_one_letter_code
_entity_poly.pdbx_strand_id
1 'polypeptide(L)'
;MSLIALLIIAGIIFIALVGCTFIKDKRKSYTYAFIGVFAMIGLLVGFVWANYPLIFYSMGDRQLAMMNADNGYVIAKNLDDAGSAKFVVAGSSWSKELKSSGVEGVVYGLRFGGAWNHNIERYGYSNYIEFGKGVSGMSEENIDKIIADLQAMKPDYVVLDANFPASFYQKGRAAGMKFVVALLSESTVPQREIDSGNVEFVVTRDIRGGLFDMPPSDWEEHTAKRVGIIKKSK
;
A
#
# COMPACT_ATOMS: atom_id res chain seq x y z
N MET A 1 14.43 -2.31 3.50
CA MET A 1 15.70 -2.87 4.06
C MET A 1 15.49 -4.37 4.24
N SER A 2 16.35 -5.23 3.68
CA SER A 2 16.19 -6.68 3.83
C SER A 2 16.46 -7.12 5.27
N LEU A 3 15.84 -8.23 5.71
CA LEU A 3 16.09 -8.81 7.04
C LEU A 3 17.58 -9.10 7.25
N ILE A 4 18.27 -9.55 6.19
CA ILE A 4 19.71 -9.82 6.21
C ILE A 4 20.51 -8.55 6.51
N ALA A 5 20.20 -7.44 5.84
CA ALA A 5 20.87 -6.17 6.10
C ALA A 5 20.65 -5.68 7.55
N LEU A 6 19.44 -5.84 8.07
CA LEU A 6 19.14 -5.52 9.46
C LEU A 6 19.96 -6.36 10.44
N LEU A 7 20.04 -7.69 10.23
CA LEU A 7 20.82 -8.61 11.07
C LEU A 7 22.31 -8.27 11.04
N ILE A 8 22.86 -7.90 9.87
CA ILE A 8 24.26 -7.48 9.75
C ILE A 8 24.51 -6.21 10.56
N ILE A 9 23.64 -5.18 10.41
CA ILE A 9 23.80 -3.92 11.15
C ILE A 9 23.65 -4.14 12.66
N ALA A 10 22.64 -4.93 13.07
CA ALA A 10 22.46 -5.28 14.49
C ALA A 10 23.68 -6.02 15.06
N GLY A 11 24.26 -6.95 14.27
CA GLY A 11 25.50 -7.66 14.64
C GLY A 11 26.70 -6.72 14.81
N ILE A 12 26.88 -5.76 13.91
CA ILE A 12 27.94 -4.75 14.01
C ILE A 12 27.77 -3.91 15.29
N ILE A 13 26.55 -3.44 15.56
CA ILE A 13 26.25 -2.64 16.77
C ILE A 13 26.51 -3.48 18.03
N PHE A 14 26.10 -4.75 18.03
CA PHE A 14 26.34 -5.66 19.15
C PHE A 14 27.84 -5.85 19.42
N ILE A 15 28.66 -6.09 18.38
CA ILE A 15 30.11 -6.20 18.50
C ILE A 15 30.71 -4.91 19.05
N ALA A 16 30.25 -3.74 18.57
CA ALA A 16 30.69 -2.44 19.07
C ALA A 16 30.35 -2.26 20.56
N LEU A 17 29.13 -2.68 20.99
CA LEU A 17 28.72 -2.65 22.40
C LEU A 17 29.61 -3.53 23.30
N VAL A 18 29.92 -4.75 22.82
CA VAL A 18 30.86 -5.63 23.51
C VAL A 18 32.26 -4.98 23.59
N GLY A 19 32.72 -4.37 22.52
CA GLY A 19 33.97 -3.61 22.44
C GLY A 19 34.05 -2.48 23.50
N CYS A 20 32.92 -1.84 23.81
CA CYS A 20 32.85 -0.78 24.82
C CYS A 20 33.22 -1.29 26.22
N THR A 21 33.05 -2.57 26.51
CA THR A 21 33.42 -3.15 27.84
C THR A 21 34.93 -3.13 28.09
N PHE A 22 35.74 -3.11 27.03
CA PHE A 22 37.20 -3.07 27.10
C PHE A 22 37.78 -1.66 27.18
N ILE A 23 36.96 -0.61 27.12
CA ILE A 23 37.43 0.78 27.25
C ILE A 23 37.76 1.07 28.69
N LYS A 24 39.03 1.49 28.95
CA LYS A 24 39.52 1.81 30.29
C LYS A 24 38.80 2.98 30.95
N ASP A 25 38.43 3.99 30.16
CA ASP A 25 37.62 5.14 30.63
C ASP A 25 36.15 4.74 30.76
N LYS A 26 35.71 4.49 31.96
CA LYS A 26 34.34 4.06 32.29
C LYS A 26 33.29 5.05 31.80
N ARG A 27 33.55 6.36 31.86
CA ARG A 27 32.60 7.38 31.44
C ARG A 27 32.37 7.30 29.91
N LYS A 28 33.43 7.16 29.12
CA LYS A 28 33.35 6.97 27.68
C LYS A 28 32.66 5.65 27.31
N SER A 29 33.00 4.56 28.05
CA SER A 29 32.37 3.26 27.86
C SER A 29 30.85 3.33 28.02
N TYR A 30 30.34 3.95 29.09
CA TYR A 30 28.88 4.13 29.27
C TYR A 30 28.25 4.99 28.20
N THR A 31 28.90 6.07 27.77
CA THR A 31 28.38 6.94 26.71
C THR A 31 28.22 6.18 25.37
N TYR A 32 29.23 5.41 24.98
CA TYR A 32 29.18 4.63 23.75
C TYR A 32 28.17 3.47 23.83
N ALA A 33 28.08 2.81 24.98
CA ALA A 33 27.07 1.77 25.22
C ALA A 33 25.64 2.35 25.11
N PHE A 34 25.41 3.54 25.69
CA PHE A 34 24.13 4.23 25.60
C PHE A 34 23.76 4.56 24.16
N ILE A 35 24.68 5.15 23.38
CA ILE A 35 24.49 5.45 21.96
C ILE A 35 24.16 4.18 21.18
N GLY A 36 24.88 3.08 21.43
CA GLY A 36 24.63 1.80 20.76
C GLY A 36 23.25 1.21 21.06
N VAL A 37 22.78 1.30 22.31
CA VAL A 37 21.43 0.86 22.69
C VAL A 37 20.36 1.68 21.99
N PHE A 38 20.50 3.02 21.94
CA PHE A 38 19.55 3.85 21.22
C PHE A 38 19.55 3.59 19.70
N ALA A 39 20.72 3.35 19.12
CA ALA A 39 20.81 2.94 17.71
C ALA A 39 20.08 1.61 17.45
N MET A 40 20.23 0.62 18.33
CA MET A 40 19.51 -0.67 18.25
C MET A 40 17.99 -0.48 18.36
N ILE A 41 17.53 0.32 19.32
CA ILE A 41 16.10 0.64 19.46
C ILE A 41 15.58 1.33 18.20
N GLY A 42 16.31 2.32 17.69
CA GLY A 42 15.95 3.02 16.44
C GLY A 42 15.85 2.09 15.22
N LEU A 43 16.78 1.14 15.10
CA LEU A 43 16.74 0.12 14.05
C LEU A 43 15.54 -0.81 14.20
N LEU A 44 15.24 -1.25 15.42
CA LEU A 44 14.09 -2.12 15.70
C LEU A 44 12.78 -1.40 15.38
N VAL A 45 12.62 -0.17 15.84
CA VAL A 45 11.44 0.66 15.55
C VAL A 45 11.32 0.89 14.04
N GLY A 46 12.41 1.23 13.36
CA GLY A 46 12.44 1.41 11.90
C GLY A 46 12.07 0.13 11.15
N PHE A 47 12.55 -1.03 11.62
CA PHE A 47 12.18 -2.33 11.04
C PHE A 47 10.69 -2.65 11.22
N VAL A 48 10.16 -2.50 12.43
CA VAL A 48 8.75 -2.70 12.72
C VAL A 48 7.90 -1.76 11.86
N TRP A 49 8.28 -0.49 11.80
CA TRP A 49 7.55 0.51 11.02
C TRP A 49 7.60 0.24 9.51
N ALA A 50 8.75 -0.19 8.97
CA ALA A 50 8.92 -0.51 7.56
C ALA A 50 8.18 -1.78 7.14
N ASN A 51 8.02 -2.76 8.06
CA ASN A 51 7.38 -4.05 7.78
C ASN A 51 5.95 -4.16 8.35
N TYR A 52 5.43 -3.10 8.98
CA TYR A 52 4.01 -3.01 9.26
C TYR A 52 3.22 -2.93 7.92
N PRO A 53 2.16 -3.68 7.68
CA PRO A 53 1.41 -4.53 8.61
C PRO A 53 1.89 -5.99 8.74
N LEU A 54 2.93 -6.40 8.03
CA LEU A 54 3.36 -7.80 7.92
C LEU A 54 3.60 -8.49 9.27
N ILE A 55 4.10 -7.72 10.27
CA ILE A 55 4.45 -8.28 11.59
C ILE A 55 3.20 -8.61 12.41
N PHE A 56 2.11 -7.86 12.22
CA PHE A 56 0.91 -7.95 13.06
C PHE A 56 -0.24 -8.75 12.44
N TYR A 57 -0.09 -9.18 11.19
CA TYR A 57 -1.12 -9.94 10.50
C TYR A 57 -0.90 -11.46 10.65
N SER A 58 -2.01 -12.20 10.62
CA SER A 58 -1.98 -13.65 10.43
C SER A 58 -1.29 -14.01 9.11
N MET A 59 -0.90 -15.27 8.91
CA MET A 59 -0.27 -15.71 7.67
C MET A 59 -1.17 -15.43 6.45
N GLY A 60 -2.48 -15.69 6.54
CA GLY A 60 -3.42 -15.44 5.46
C GLY A 60 -3.57 -13.94 5.15
N ASP A 61 -3.65 -13.10 6.19
CA ASP A 61 -3.72 -11.66 6.02
C ASP A 61 -2.43 -11.09 5.42
N ARG A 62 -1.25 -11.64 5.78
CA ARG A 62 0.02 -11.26 5.16
C ARG A 62 0.07 -11.63 3.68
N GLN A 63 -0.41 -12.80 3.31
CA GLN A 63 -0.50 -13.22 1.91
C GLN A 63 -1.41 -12.28 1.13
N LEU A 64 -2.58 -11.94 1.66
CA LEU A 64 -3.49 -10.99 1.05
C LEU A 64 -2.87 -9.59 0.94
N ALA A 65 -2.20 -9.12 1.98
CA ALA A 65 -1.49 -7.85 1.96
C ALA A 65 -0.39 -7.83 0.88
N MET A 66 0.40 -8.90 0.75
CA MET A 66 1.44 -8.99 -0.27
C MET A 66 0.89 -9.05 -1.69
N MET A 67 -0.22 -9.77 -1.89
CA MET A 67 -0.92 -9.77 -3.19
C MET A 67 -1.37 -8.36 -3.60
N ASN A 68 -1.88 -7.58 -2.67
CA ASN A 68 -2.28 -6.20 -2.92
C ASN A 68 -1.07 -5.26 -3.02
N ALA A 69 0.04 -5.59 -2.37
CA ALA A 69 1.28 -4.83 -2.49
C ALA A 69 1.88 -4.88 -3.90
N ASP A 70 1.73 -6.01 -4.61
CA ASP A 70 2.09 -6.10 -6.03
C ASP A 70 1.37 -5.01 -6.85
N ASN A 71 0.04 -4.88 -6.65
CA ASN A 71 -0.74 -3.86 -7.32
C ASN A 71 -0.28 -2.45 -6.96
N GLY A 72 -0.10 -2.17 -5.68
CA GLY A 72 0.38 -0.87 -5.20
C GLY A 72 1.74 -0.48 -5.78
N TYR A 73 2.69 -1.42 -5.84
CA TYR A 73 4.00 -1.20 -6.45
C TYR A 73 3.88 -0.82 -7.93
N VAL A 74 3.12 -1.60 -8.70
CA VAL A 74 2.92 -1.35 -10.13
C VAL A 74 2.20 -0.02 -10.38
N ILE A 75 1.22 0.35 -9.54
CA ILE A 75 0.55 1.66 -9.62
C ILE A 75 1.58 2.78 -9.50
N ALA A 76 2.40 2.78 -8.45
CA ALA A 76 3.39 3.83 -8.24
C ALA A 76 4.42 3.89 -9.38
N LYS A 77 4.84 2.75 -9.93
CA LYS A 77 5.79 2.70 -11.07
C LYS A 77 5.20 3.17 -12.40
N ASN A 78 3.89 3.25 -12.53
CA ASN A 78 3.22 3.69 -13.75
C ASN A 78 2.69 5.13 -13.70
N LEU A 79 3.01 5.86 -12.64
CA LEU A 79 2.70 7.27 -12.44
C LEU A 79 4.00 8.07 -12.30
N ASP A 80 4.22 9.03 -13.19
CA ASP A 80 5.46 9.83 -13.23
C ASP A 80 5.62 10.70 -11.98
N ASP A 81 4.51 11.07 -11.34
CA ASP A 81 4.44 11.95 -10.17
C ASP A 81 4.23 11.21 -8.84
N ALA A 82 4.35 9.88 -8.81
CA ALA A 82 4.04 9.05 -7.63
C ALA A 82 4.75 9.52 -6.34
N GLY A 83 5.97 10.05 -6.45
CA GLY A 83 6.73 10.57 -5.30
C GLY A 83 6.11 11.80 -4.65
N SER A 84 5.40 12.64 -5.40
CA SER A 84 4.78 13.89 -4.92
C SER A 84 3.26 13.82 -4.81
N ALA A 85 2.64 12.91 -5.55
CA ALA A 85 1.18 12.76 -5.61
C ALA A 85 0.57 12.36 -4.26
N LYS A 86 -0.61 12.89 -3.98
CA LYS A 86 -1.44 12.50 -2.86
C LYS A 86 -2.39 11.37 -3.26
N PHE A 87 -2.26 10.25 -2.58
CA PHE A 87 -3.09 9.05 -2.79
C PHE A 87 -4.15 8.93 -1.71
N VAL A 88 -5.35 8.52 -2.12
CA VAL A 88 -6.33 7.93 -1.22
C VAL A 88 -6.56 6.49 -1.65
N VAL A 89 -6.23 5.53 -0.78
CA VAL A 89 -6.51 4.11 -1.00
C VAL A 89 -7.83 3.76 -0.34
N ALA A 90 -8.83 3.45 -1.16
CA ALA A 90 -10.18 3.16 -0.72
C ALA A 90 -10.48 1.66 -0.77
N GLY A 91 -11.00 1.12 0.33
CA GLY A 91 -11.35 -0.29 0.43
C GLY A 91 -12.60 -0.55 1.26
N SER A 92 -13.34 -1.60 0.87
CA SER A 92 -14.62 -1.95 1.50
C SER A 92 -14.48 -2.42 2.95
N SER A 93 -13.36 -3.06 3.28
CA SER A 93 -13.14 -3.64 4.61
C SER A 93 -12.25 -2.79 5.51
N TRP A 94 -11.85 -1.59 5.07
CA TRP A 94 -10.98 -0.75 5.88
C TRP A 94 -11.78 0.10 6.87
N SER A 95 -11.34 0.10 8.13
CA SER A 95 -11.73 1.08 9.15
C SER A 95 -10.49 1.41 9.99
N LYS A 96 -10.58 2.45 10.81
CA LYS A 96 -9.46 2.81 11.72
C LYS A 96 -9.13 1.68 12.70
N GLU A 97 -10.13 0.88 13.06
CA GLU A 97 -10.02 -0.24 13.98
C GLU A 97 -9.54 -1.53 13.30
N LEU A 98 -10.06 -1.81 12.09
CA LEU A 98 -9.85 -3.08 11.40
C LEU A 98 -8.61 -3.12 10.50
N LYS A 99 -8.10 -1.99 10.01
CA LYS A 99 -6.91 -1.89 9.14
C LYS A 99 -6.79 -3.04 8.14
N SER A 100 -7.73 -3.10 7.20
CA SER A 100 -7.82 -4.16 6.18
C SER A 100 -6.48 -4.50 5.54
N SER A 101 -6.12 -5.77 5.53
CA SER A 101 -4.90 -6.27 4.88
C SER A 101 -4.85 -5.94 3.38
N GLY A 102 -5.99 -5.83 2.72
CA GLY A 102 -6.09 -5.41 1.32
C GLY A 102 -5.59 -3.98 1.11
N VAL A 103 -6.19 -3.02 1.82
CA VAL A 103 -5.82 -1.59 1.74
C VAL A 103 -4.37 -1.36 2.19
N GLU A 104 -3.98 -1.95 3.32
CA GLU A 104 -2.61 -1.80 3.84
C GLU A 104 -1.58 -2.45 2.91
N GLY A 105 -1.94 -3.51 2.20
CA GLY A 105 -1.11 -4.10 1.15
C GLY A 105 -0.85 -3.13 0.02
N VAL A 106 -1.90 -2.51 -0.56
CA VAL A 106 -1.75 -1.48 -1.59
C VAL A 106 -0.87 -0.33 -1.11
N VAL A 107 -1.13 0.19 0.11
CA VAL A 107 -0.30 1.26 0.71
C VAL A 107 1.16 0.85 0.83
N TYR A 108 1.41 -0.39 1.27
CA TYR A 108 2.76 -0.94 1.36
C TYR A 108 3.46 -0.95 0.00
N GLY A 109 2.78 -1.46 -1.03
CA GLY A 109 3.29 -1.49 -2.40
C GLY A 109 3.55 -0.11 -2.98
N LEU A 110 2.63 0.85 -2.82
CA LEU A 110 2.81 2.24 -3.25
C LEU A 110 4.11 2.85 -2.68
N ARG A 111 4.40 2.61 -1.40
CA ARG A 111 5.62 3.09 -0.75
C ARG A 111 6.89 2.49 -1.37
N PHE A 112 6.89 1.19 -1.63
CA PHE A 112 8.03 0.52 -2.28
C PHE A 112 8.17 0.93 -3.75
N GLY A 113 7.08 1.31 -4.40
CA GLY A 113 7.07 1.87 -5.75
C GLY A 113 7.57 3.31 -5.85
N GLY A 114 7.69 4.02 -4.72
CA GLY A 114 8.23 5.38 -4.67
C GLY A 114 7.30 6.45 -4.09
N ALA A 115 6.03 6.12 -3.77
CA ALA A 115 5.13 7.08 -3.14
C ALA A 115 5.53 7.36 -1.68
N TRP A 116 5.44 8.62 -1.26
CA TRP A 116 5.81 9.00 0.11
C TRP A 116 4.68 8.69 1.08
N ASN A 117 4.98 8.06 2.20
CA ASN A 117 3.97 7.58 3.16
C ASN A 117 3.04 8.68 3.70
N HIS A 118 3.53 9.90 3.89
CA HIS A 118 2.72 11.02 4.38
C HIS A 118 1.70 11.53 3.34
N ASN A 119 1.86 11.15 2.07
CA ASN A 119 0.94 11.47 0.99
C ASN A 119 -0.09 10.35 0.73
N ILE A 120 -0.13 9.30 1.56
CA ILE A 120 -1.06 8.19 1.37
C ILE A 120 -2.07 8.16 2.50
N GLU A 121 -3.32 8.48 2.18
CA GLU A 121 -4.46 8.37 3.08
C GLU A 121 -5.28 7.10 2.78
N ARG A 122 -6.12 6.71 3.73
CA ARG A 122 -6.95 5.51 3.65
C ARG A 122 -8.41 5.89 3.83
N TYR A 123 -9.29 5.25 3.07
CA TYR A 123 -10.71 5.49 3.13
C TYR A 123 -11.50 4.18 3.15
N GLY A 124 -12.45 4.06 4.07
CA GLY A 124 -13.34 2.90 4.17
C GLY A 124 -14.74 3.25 3.70
N TYR A 125 -15.27 2.46 2.78
CA TYR A 125 -16.62 2.69 2.24
C TYR A 125 -17.63 1.57 2.59
N SER A 126 -17.30 0.67 3.52
CA SER A 126 -18.18 -0.43 3.92
C SER A 126 -19.57 0.03 4.38
N ASN A 127 -19.66 1.18 5.06
CA ASN A 127 -20.91 1.73 5.56
C ASN A 127 -21.90 2.18 4.47
N TYR A 128 -21.41 2.28 3.23
CA TYR A 128 -22.20 2.68 2.08
C TYR A 128 -22.64 1.49 1.21
N ILE A 129 -22.18 0.27 1.54
CA ILE A 129 -22.58 -0.95 0.84
C ILE A 129 -23.80 -1.54 1.55
N GLU A 130 -24.90 -1.67 0.81
CA GLU A 130 -26.08 -2.35 1.32
C GLU A 130 -25.82 -3.86 1.43
N PHE A 131 -26.33 -4.44 2.52
CA PHE A 131 -26.17 -5.89 2.77
C PHE A 131 -26.66 -6.72 1.57
N GLY A 132 -25.81 -7.59 1.08
CA GLY A 132 -26.10 -8.50 -0.03
C GLY A 132 -25.99 -7.92 -1.44
N LYS A 133 -25.75 -6.61 -1.61
CA LYS A 133 -25.69 -5.99 -2.96
C LYS A 133 -24.26 -5.80 -3.51
N GLY A 134 -23.26 -5.76 -2.65
CA GLY A 134 -21.89 -5.45 -3.03
C GLY A 134 -21.76 -4.03 -3.60
N VAL A 135 -20.54 -3.71 -4.09
CA VAL A 135 -20.22 -2.37 -4.61
C VAL A 135 -21.00 -2.03 -5.88
N SER A 136 -21.25 -3.01 -6.75
CA SER A 136 -21.99 -2.82 -8.00
C SER A 136 -23.46 -2.46 -7.82
N GLY A 137 -24.03 -2.76 -6.65
CA GLY A 137 -25.43 -2.44 -6.29
C GLY A 137 -25.58 -1.21 -5.43
N MET A 138 -24.56 -0.37 -5.32
CA MET A 138 -24.57 0.86 -4.51
C MET A 138 -25.58 1.88 -5.07
N SER A 139 -26.33 2.51 -4.15
CA SER A 139 -27.29 3.54 -4.51
C SER A 139 -26.59 4.83 -4.97
N GLU A 140 -27.26 5.62 -5.81
CA GLU A 140 -26.73 6.92 -6.26
C GLU A 140 -26.45 7.87 -5.08
N GLU A 141 -27.28 7.85 -4.04
CA GLU A 141 -27.08 8.65 -2.82
C GLU A 141 -25.79 8.27 -2.11
N ASN A 142 -25.48 6.98 -2.01
CA ASN A 142 -24.24 6.50 -1.38
C ASN A 142 -23.02 6.81 -2.24
N ILE A 143 -23.16 6.73 -3.57
CA ILE A 143 -22.13 7.18 -4.52
C ILE A 143 -21.82 8.66 -4.29
N ASP A 144 -22.81 9.51 -4.20
CA ASP A 144 -22.62 10.96 -3.99
C ASP A 144 -21.91 11.26 -2.67
N LYS A 145 -22.26 10.54 -1.60
CA LYS A 145 -21.58 10.66 -0.30
C LYS A 145 -20.10 10.28 -0.37
N ILE A 146 -19.80 9.13 -0.98
CA ILE A 146 -18.40 8.70 -1.13
C ILE A 146 -17.60 9.69 -1.98
N ILE A 147 -18.16 10.18 -3.08
CA ILE A 147 -17.51 11.19 -3.92
C ILE A 147 -17.24 12.48 -3.12
N ALA A 148 -18.19 12.94 -2.33
CA ALA A 148 -18.03 14.12 -1.49
C ALA A 148 -16.92 13.93 -0.42
N ASP A 149 -16.90 12.78 0.23
CA ASP A 149 -15.88 12.43 1.22
C ASP A 149 -14.48 12.39 0.59
N LEU A 150 -14.33 11.70 -0.55
CA LEU A 150 -13.08 11.62 -1.28
C LEU A 150 -12.62 13.00 -1.77
N GLN A 151 -13.54 13.83 -2.26
CA GLN A 151 -13.24 15.19 -2.72
C GLN A 151 -12.73 16.09 -1.58
N ALA A 152 -13.28 15.92 -0.38
CA ALA A 152 -12.82 16.64 0.80
C ALA A 152 -11.37 16.29 1.18
N MET A 153 -10.92 15.08 0.86
CA MET A 153 -9.54 14.62 1.08
C MET A 153 -8.55 15.19 0.05
N LYS A 154 -9.03 15.76 -1.07
CA LYS A 154 -8.22 16.37 -2.14
C LYS A 154 -7.10 15.45 -2.65
N PRO A 155 -7.40 14.23 -3.12
CA PRO A 155 -6.39 13.35 -3.69
C PRO A 155 -6.01 13.75 -5.10
N ASP A 156 -4.76 13.49 -5.49
CA ASP A 156 -4.36 13.47 -6.91
C ASP A 156 -4.83 12.18 -7.58
N TYR A 157 -4.76 11.06 -6.83
CA TYR A 157 -5.23 9.75 -7.28
C TYR A 157 -6.04 9.03 -6.20
N VAL A 158 -7.15 8.42 -6.60
CA VAL A 158 -7.94 7.50 -5.78
C VAL A 158 -7.70 6.07 -6.26
N VAL A 159 -7.14 5.24 -5.41
CA VAL A 159 -6.92 3.81 -5.69
C VAL A 159 -8.07 3.01 -5.08
N LEU A 160 -8.80 2.29 -5.91
CA LEU A 160 -9.97 1.51 -5.53
C LEU A 160 -9.66 0.01 -5.51
N ASP A 161 -10.09 -0.71 -4.49
CA ASP A 161 -9.93 -2.17 -4.37
C ASP A 161 -11.03 -2.99 -5.05
N ALA A 162 -12.01 -2.31 -5.67
CA ALA A 162 -13.14 -2.94 -6.34
C ALA A 162 -13.57 -2.16 -7.58
N ASN A 163 -14.36 -2.84 -8.43
CA ASN A 163 -15.01 -2.21 -9.58
C ASN A 163 -16.33 -1.56 -9.14
N PHE A 164 -16.40 -0.26 -9.27
CA PHE A 164 -17.59 0.54 -8.97
C PHE A 164 -18.54 0.67 -10.16
N PRO A 165 -19.81 1.09 -9.95
CA PRO A 165 -20.72 1.44 -11.04
C PRO A 165 -20.14 2.55 -11.93
N ALA A 166 -20.54 2.57 -13.21
CA ALA A 166 -20.07 3.59 -14.15
C ALA A 166 -20.38 5.03 -13.69
N SER A 167 -21.54 5.24 -13.03
CA SER A 167 -21.93 6.54 -12.47
C SER A 167 -20.93 7.06 -11.43
N PHE A 168 -20.32 6.17 -10.63
CA PHE A 168 -19.28 6.55 -9.68
C PHE A 168 -18.06 7.17 -10.38
N TYR A 169 -17.54 6.50 -11.40
CA TYR A 169 -16.37 7.00 -12.14
C TYR A 169 -16.68 8.31 -12.86
N GLN A 170 -17.87 8.42 -13.49
CA GLN A 170 -18.29 9.63 -14.20
C GLN A 170 -18.45 10.83 -13.27
N LYS A 171 -19.11 10.65 -12.11
CA LYS A 171 -19.27 11.69 -11.08
C LYS A 171 -17.93 12.10 -10.47
N GLY A 172 -17.09 11.15 -10.14
CA GLY A 172 -15.76 11.44 -9.60
C GLY A 172 -14.87 12.17 -10.61
N ARG A 173 -14.91 11.78 -11.87
CA ARG A 173 -14.20 12.49 -12.93
C ARG A 173 -14.71 13.94 -13.09
N ALA A 174 -16.03 14.14 -13.06
CA ALA A 174 -16.62 15.48 -13.09
C ALA A 174 -16.20 16.32 -11.87
N ALA A 175 -15.92 15.69 -10.74
CA ALA A 175 -15.36 16.31 -9.52
C ALA A 175 -13.83 16.50 -9.56
N GLY A 176 -13.17 16.17 -10.69
CA GLY A 176 -11.73 16.35 -10.90
C GLY A 176 -10.85 15.22 -10.36
N MET A 177 -11.43 14.07 -9.97
CA MET A 177 -10.68 12.94 -9.45
C MET A 177 -10.10 12.07 -10.56
N LYS A 178 -8.94 11.47 -10.31
CA LYS A 178 -8.31 10.44 -11.14
C LYS A 178 -8.39 9.10 -10.42
N PHE A 179 -9.02 8.12 -11.04
CA PHE A 179 -9.17 6.79 -10.47
C PHE A 179 -8.18 5.80 -11.06
N VAL A 180 -7.59 4.99 -10.17
CA VAL A 180 -6.85 3.79 -10.51
C VAL A 180 -7.52 2.62 -9.80
N VAL A 181 -7.76 1.52 -10.50
CA VAL A 181 -8.43 0.35 -9.90
C VAL A 181 -7.43 -0.77 -9.74
N ALA A 182 -7.34 -1.30 -8.51
CA ALA A 182 -6.46 -2.40 -8.11
C ALA A 182 -7.29 -3.65 -7.83
N LEU A 183 -7.25 -4.63 -8.72
CA LEU A 183 -8.07 -5.86 -8.62
C LEU A 183 -7.20 -7.08 -8.36
N LEU A 184 -7.70 -8.01 -7.52
CA LEU A 184 -7.09 -9.32 -7.26
C LEU A 184 -7.63 -10.43 -8.18
N SER A 185 -8.39 -10.10 -9.20
CA SER A 185 -8.96 -11.09 -10.11
C SER A 185 -9.14 -10.50 -11.51
N GLU A 186 -9.51 -11.36 -12.46
CA GLU A 186 -9.87 -10.97 -13.83
C GLU A 186 -11.19 -10.16 -13.92
N SER A 187 -11.76 -9.72 -12.77
CA SER A 187 -12.93 -8.85 -12.80
C SER A 187 -12.53 -7.53 -13.47
N THR A 188 -13.25 -7.19 -14.53
CA THR A 188 -12.86 -6.11 -15.42
C THR A 188 -13.67 -4.86 -15.15
N VAL A 189 -13.01 -3.73 -15.00
CA VAL A 189 -13.61 -2.42 -15.23
C VAL A 189 -13.99 -2.37 -16.73
N PRO A 190 -15.20 -1.95 -17.11
CA PRO A 190 -15.56 -1.83 -18.52
C PRO A 190 -14.52 -0.98 -19.27
N GLN A 191 -13.99 -1.48 -20.38
CA GLN A 191 -12.97 -0.79 -21.19
C GLN A 191 -13.39 0.64 -21.55
N ARG A 192 -14.70 0.88 -21.77
CA ARG A 192 -15.26 2.21 -22.05
C ARG A 192 -14.93 3.25 -20.95
N GLU A 193 -14.84 2.85 -19.66
CA GLU A 193 -14.52 3.77 -18.56
C GLU A 193 -13.04 4.17 -18.60
N ILE A 194 -12.19 3.27 -19.08
CA ILE A 194 -10.76 3.54 -19.29
C ILE A 194 -10.58 4.41 -20.55
N ASP A 195 -11.24 4.05 -21.65
CA ASP A 195 -11.13 4.77 -22.93
C ASP A 195 -11.69 6.19 -22.85
N SER A 196 -12.75 6.41 -22.06
CA SER A 196 -13.29 7.75 -21.79
C SER A 196 -12.41 8.58 -20.83
N GLY A 197 -11.42 7.96 -20.18
CA GLY A 197 -10.57 8.60 -19.17
C GLY A 197 -11.26 8.79 -17.82
N ASN A 198 -12.36 8.09 -17.56
CA ASN A 198 -12.98 8.04 -16.22
C ASN A 198 -12.12 7.24 -15.24
N VAL A 199 -11.37 6.27 -15.75
CA VAL A 199 -10.36 5.50 -15.04
C VAL A 199 -9.03 5.65 -15.79
N GLU A 200 -7.97 6.01 -15.11
CA GLU A 200 -6.63 6.20 -15.72
C GLU A 200 -6.07 4.86 -16.24
N PHE A 201 -6.09 3.84 -15.38
CA PHE A 201 -5.76 2.47 -15.72
C PHE A 201 -6.23 1.50 -14.64
N VAL A 202 -6.24 0.22 -14.98
CA VAL A 202 -6.57 -0.87 -14.07
C VAL A 202 -5.35 -1.76 -13.90
N VAL A 203 -5.06 -2.13 -12.68
CA VAL A 203 -4.02 -3.10 -12.33
C VAL A 203 -4.72 -4.38 -11.89
N THR A 204 -4.39 -5.49 -12.53
CA THR A 204 -4.95 -6.81 -12.21
C THR A 204 -3.83 -7.74 -11.81
N ARG A 205 -4.02 -8.53 -10.77
CA ARG A 205 -3.07 -9.54 -10.34
C ARG A 205 -3.61 -10.95 -10.63
N ASP A 206 -2.80 -11.77 -11.29
CA ASP A 206 -3.10 -13.20 -11.43
C ASP A 206 -2.93 -13.90 -10.07
N ILE A 207 -4.04 -14.31 -9.48
CA ILE A 207 -4.06 -15.05 -8.20
C ILE A 207 -3.40 -16.44 -8.32
N ARG A 208 -3.28 -16.99 -9.54
CA ARG A 208 -2.59 -18.27 -9.79
C ARG A 208 -1.08 -18.14 -9.71
N GLY A 209 -0.54 -16.92 -9.71
CA GLY A 209 0.89 -16.63 -9.61
C GLY A 209 1.56 -16.98 -8.29
N GLY A 210 0.86 -17.71 -7.41
CA GLY A 210 1.35 -18.17 -6.10
C GLY A 210 1.14 -17.15 -4.98
N LEU A 211 1.02 -17.69 -3.76
CA LEU A 211 0.94 -16.90 -2.54
C LEU A 211 2.35 -16.72 -1.96
N PHE A 212 2.63 -15.54 -1.43
CA PHE A 212 3.84 -15.24 -0.69
C PHE A 212 3.48 -14.29 0.47
N ASP A 213 4.21 -14.40 1.55
CA ASP A 213 3.93 -13.69 2.80
C ASP A 213 5.08 -12.74 3.22
N MET A 214 6.10 -12.65 2.36
CA MET A 214 7.28 -11.81 2.58
C MET A 214 7.52 -10.92 1.35
N PRO A 215 8.06 -9.70 1.56
CA PRO A 215 8.43 -8.83 0.45
C PRO A 215 9.44 -9.53 -0.48
N PRO A 216 9.28 -9.42 -1.81
CA PRO A 216 10.25 -9.95 -2.75
C PRO A 216 11.58 -9.20 -2.63
N SER A 217 12.67 -9.86 -2.98
CA SER A 217 14.00 -9.23 -3.05
C SER A 217 14.09 -8.23 -4.21
N ASP A 218 13.39 -8.53 -5.30
CA ASP A 218 13.26 -7.69 -6.50
C ASP A 218 11.78 -7.55 -6.85
N TRP A 219 11.23 -6.35 -6.62
CA TRP A 219 9.83 -6.04 -6.90
C TRP A 219 9.51 -5.97 -8.38
N GLU A 220 10.47 -5.51 -9.20
CA GLU A 220 10.26 -5.33 -10.63
C GLU A 220 10.15 -6.69 -11.33
N GLU A 221 11.11 -7.58 -11.10
CA GLU A 221 11.06 -8.94 -11.63
C GLU A 221 9.84 -9.71 -11.11
N HIS A 222 9.52 -9.55 -9.83
CA HIS A 222 8.42 -10.25 -9.18
C HIS A 222 7.06 -9.85 -9.77
N THR A 223 6.81 -8.55 -9.95
CA THR A 223 5.52 -8.05 -10.43
C THR A 223 5.35 -8.22 -11.94
N ALA A 224 6.43 -8.16 -12.71
CA ALA A 224 6.39 -8.31 -14.17
C ALA A 224 5.71 -9.61 -14.66
N LYS A 225 5.78 -10.67 -13.85
CA LYS A 225 5.20 -11.98 -14.15
C LYS A 225 3.78 -12.19 -13.61
N ARG A 226 3.28 -11.28 -12.77
CA ARG A 226 2.07 -11.51 -11.94
C ARG A 226 1.02 -10.43 -12.06
N VAL A 227 1.40 -9.26 -12.53
CA VAL A 227 0.53 -8.10 -12.57
C VAL A 227 0.34 -7.64 -14.00
N GLY A 228 -0.90 -7.57 -14.43
CA GLY A 228 -1.31 -6.99 -15.71
C GLY A 228 -1.76 -5.53 -15.55
N ILE A 229 -1.59 -4.74 -16.59
CA ILE A 229 -2.07 -3.36 -16.64
C ILE A 229 -2.96 -3.20 -17.86
N ILE A 230 -4.17 -2.71 -17.62
CA ILE A 230 -5.12 -2.36 -18.69
C ILE A 230 -5.17 -0.84 -18.77
N LYS A 231 -4.73 -0.30 -19.90
CA LYS A 231 -4.70 1.13 -20.21
C LYS A 231 -5.65 1.46 -21.35
N LYS A 232 -5.81 2.74 -21.61
CA LYS A 232 -6.58 3.24 -22.75
C LYS A 232 -6.11 2.61 -24.06
N SER A 233 -7.07 2.17 -24.88
CA SER A 233 -6.81 1.69 -26.23
C SER A 233 -6.22 2.84 -27.08
N LYS A 234 -5.16 2.54 -27.84
CA LYS A 234 -4.54 3.53 -28.74
C LYS A 234 -5.37 3.72 -30.01
#